data_e822c9a3c816226b173246dcfb8f0283
#
_entry.id   e822c9a3c816226b173246dcfb8f0283
#
_cell.length_a   1.000
_cell.length_b   1.000
_cell.length_c   1.000
_cell.angle_alpha   90.00
_cell.angle_beta   90.00
_cell.angle_gamma   90.00
#
_symmetry.space_group_name_H-M   'P 1'
#
loop_
_entity.id
_entity.type
_entity.pdbx_description
1 polymer ?
#
loop_
_entity_poly.entity_id
_entity_poly.type
_entity_poly.pdbx_seq_one_letter_code
_entity_poly.pdbx_strand_id
1 'polypeptide(L)'
;PELGDPWHGGPKPPLYRPVPQAAPAVPSAGIEGALVPDIVVDGAEHGALTVRAASVRGDSHRYQAEPRQDSVCVARIGSGESELLVLGVADGVGSAPLSHVGSQKACALAAGALDRVAGPLAAAVAESDLPGFTALARQATAEVATLLRHEAERYGRRPSEFATTLRLLVVPLDPEVRVRGLLTLGDGGTALLREGRWDTALGATEEGDGAVIDTRTPALPTTREPVATLISTRPGDVLVVCTDGLSTPLAGDQDTARFLARAWSPERVPGPADFLWQLQYRVKSYDDDRSAVVLWEGPAR
;
A
#
# COMPACT_ATOMS: atom_id res chain seq x y z
N PRO A 1 8.72 -27.90 4.31
CA PRO A 1 8.22 -27.56 3.00
C PRO A 1 9.36 -26.89 2.26
N GLU A 2 9.80 -27.50 1.16
CA GLU A 2 10.73 -26.87 0.27
C GLU A 2 10.07 -25.59 -0.21
N LEU A 3 10.60 -24.44 0.19
CA LEU A 3 10.35 -23.20 -0.49
C LEU A 3 10.80 -23.49 -1.92
N GLY A 4 9.89 -23.33 -2.89
CA GLY A 4 10.24 -23.47 -4.29
C GLY A 4 11.46 -22.62 -4.65
N ASP A 5 11.99 -22.81 -5.84
CA ASP A 5 13.17 -22.07 -6.30
C ASP A 5 13.08 -20.60 -5.85
N PRO A 6 14.01 -20.10 -5.03
CA PRO A 6 13.97 -18.73 -4.54
C PRO A 6 13.99 -17.69 -5.66
N TRP A 7 14.31 -18.09 -6.89
CA TRP A 7 14.41 -17.20 -8.02
C TRP A 7 13.08 -16.97 -8.73
N HIS A 8 12.18 -17.93 -8.73
CA HIS A 8 10.84 -17.75 -9.30
C HIS A 8 9.85 -18.85 -8.86
N GLY A 9 8.57 -18.55 -8.93
CA GLY A 9 7.46 -19.49 -8.83
C GLY A 9 6.83 -19.81 -10.18
N GLY A 10 6.16 -20.96 -10.26
CA GLY A 10 5.48 -21.40 -11.47
C GLY A 10 6.40 -21.98 -12.57
N PRO A 11 5.80 -22.46 -13.68
CA PRO A 11 6.53 -23.22 -14.70
C PRO A 11 7.34 -22.36 -15.69
N LYS A 12 7.17 -21.06 -15.69
CA LYS A 12 7.84 -20.14 -16.61
C LYS A 12 8.72 -19.16 -15.84
N PRO A 13 10.00 -18.99 -16.28
CA PRO A 13 10.89 -18.03 -15.64
C PRO A 13 10.41 -16.59 -15.85
N PRO A 14 10.77 -15.66 -14.95
CA PRO A 14 10.58 -14.24 -15.14
C PRO A 14 11.25 -13.70 -16.41
N LEU A 15 10.73 -12.62 -16.96
CA LEU A 15 11.26 -11.98 -18.17
C LEU A 15 12.64 -11.36 -17.96
N TYR A 16 12.88 -10.82 -16.77
CA TYR A 16 14.10 -10.09 -16.43
C TYR A 16 14.98 -10.89 -15.46
N ARG A 17 16.28 -10.62 -15.49
CA ARG A 17 17.22 -11.18 -14.51
C ARG A 17 17.04 -10.48 -13.15
N PRO A 18 17.24 -11.18 -12.02
CA PRO A 18 17.07 -10.61 -10.68
C PRO A 18 18.24 -9.72 -10.23
N VAL A 19 18.97 -9.16 -11.15
CA VAL A 19 20.17 -8.35 -10.84
C VAL A 19 19.81 -6.86 -10.95
N PRO A 20 19.81 -6.10 -9.83
CA PRO A 20 19.49 -4.70 -9.86
C PRO A 20 20.62 -3.89 -10.53
N GLN A 21 20.23 -2.97 -11.39
CA GLN A 21 21.11 -1.89 -11.87
C GLN A 21 20.90 -0.65 -10.99
N ALA A 22 21.94 0.10 -10.73
CA ALA A 22 21.82 1.38 -10.03
C ALA A 22 21.01 2.35 -10.89
N ALA A 23 20.01 3.01 -10.31
CA ALA A 23 19.30 4.08 -10.98
C ALA A 23 20.26 5.26 -11.21
N PRO A 24 20.28 5.89 -12.40
CA PRO A 24 21.12 7.04 -12.66
C PRO A 24 20.64 8.25 -11.85
N ALA A 25 21.57 9.13 -11.48
CA ALA A 25 21.23 10.45 -10.99
C ALA A 25 20.68 11.27 -12.15
N VAL A 26 19.36 11.33 -12.29
CA VAL A 26 18.72 12.05 -13.38
C VAL A 26 18.50 13.50 -12.99
N PRO A 27 19.10 14.48 -13.69
CA PRO A 27 18.94 15.89 -13.37
C PRO A 27 17.48 16.38 -13.38
N SER A 28 16.64 15.76 -14.21
CA SER A 28 15.20 16.07 -14.29
C SER A 28 14.39 15.60 -13.07
N ALA A 29 14.84 14.54 -12.41
CA ALA A 29 14.27 14.02 -11.17
C ALA A 29 15.03 14.54 -9.93
N GLY A 30 16.15 15.25 -10.16
CA GLY A 30 17.06 15.67 -9.10
C GLY A 30 17.82 14.51 -8.48
N ILE A 31 18.54 14.79 -7.39
CA ILE A 31 19.31 13.80 -6.64
C ILE A 31 18.41 12.78 -5.94
N GLU A 32 17.12 13.10 -5.72
CA GLU A 32 16.17 12.26 -5.04
C GLU A 32 15.97 10.92 -5.74
N GLY A 33 16.00 10.88 -7.07
CA GLY A 33 15.90 9.63 -7.83
C GLY A 33 17.04 8.66 -7.54
N ALA A 34 18.25 9.17 -7.35
CA ALA A 34 19.43 8.34 -7.02
C ALA A 34 19.44 7.86 -5.56
N LEU A 35 18.64 8.48 -4.69
CA LEU A 35 18.57 8.16 -3.27
C LEU A 35 17.41 7.22 -2.91
N VAL A 36 16.56 6.83 -3.87
CA VAL A 36 15.49 5.87 -3.62
C VAL A 36 16.08 4.47 -3.43
N PRO A 37 15.96 3.87 -2.25
CA PRO A 37 16.49 2.54 -2.00
C PRO A 37 15.73 1.50 -2.81
N ASP A 38 16.45 0.47 -3.26
CA ASP A 38 15.87 -0.68 -3.98
C ASP A 38 14.83 -1.42 -3.12
N ILE A 39 15.06 -1.46 -1.82
CA ILE A 39 14.22 -2.16 -0.85
C ILE A 39 14.02 -1.28 0.37
N VAL A 40 12.79 -1.27 0.88
CA VAL A 40 12.41 -0.69 2.18
C VAL A 40 11.69 -1.76 2.98
N VAL A 41 12.03 -1.85 4.28
CA VAL A 41 11.34 -2.71 5.25
C VAL A 41 11.01 -1.89 6.47
N ASP A 42 9.80 -2.06 6.99
CA ASP A 42 9.31 -1.40 8.19
C ASP A 42 8.34 -2.31 8.93
N GLY A 43 7.89 -1.91 10.12
CA GLY A 43 6.91 -2.65 10.89
C GLY A 43 6.66 -2.05 12.26
N ALA A 44 5.62 -2.54 12.91
CA ALA A 44 5.23 -2.11 14.25
C ALA A 44 4.56 -3.26 15.01
N GLU A 45 4.59 -3.16 16.34
CA GLU A 45 3.86 -4.04 17.25
C GLU A 45 3.15 -3.21 18.30
N HIS A 46 1.83 -3.34 18.41
CA HIS A 46 1.00 -2.66 19.40
C HIS A 46 -0.02 -3.62 19.99
N GLY A 47 0.18 -4.00 21.25
CA GLY A 47 -0.72 -4.93 21.93
C GLY A 47 -0.85 -6.25 21.16
N ALA A 48 -2.05 -6.52 20.65
CA ALA A 48 -2.36 -7.69 19.85
C ALA A 48 -2.12 -7.49 18.34
N LEU A 49 -1.75 -6.29 17.91
CA LEU A 49 -1.54 -5.96 16.50
C LEU A 49 -0.07 -6.13 16.13
N THR A 50 0.20 -6.81 15.03
CA THR A 50 1.52 -6.88 14.42
C THR A 50 1.46 -6.36 13.00
N VAL A 51 2.36 -5.46 12.63
CA VAL A 51 2.48 -4.87 11.29
C VAL A 51 3.81 -5.26 10.68
N ARG A 52 3.79 -5.62 9.42
CA ARG A 52 5.00 -5.71 8.57
C ARG A 52 4.74 -4.96 7.28
N ALA A 53 5.73 -4.22 6.86
CA ALA A 53 5.69 -3.46 5.62
C ALA A 53 6.97 -3.69 4.83
N ALA A 54 6.85 -3.82 3.53
CA ALA A 54 7.99 -3.79 2.64
C ALA A 54 7.61 -3.26 1.26
N SER A 55 8.58 -2.64 0.61
CA SER A 55 8.49 -2.18 -0.76
C SER A 55 9.76 -2.60 -1.49
N VAL A 56 9.61 -3.29 -2.60
CA VAL A 56 10.68 -3.89 -3.39
C VAL A 56 10.59 -3.38 -4.81
N ARG A 57 11.69 -2.87 -5.32
CA ARG A 57 11.80 -2.44 -6.72
C ARG A 57 11.57 -3.62 -7.67
N GLY A 58 10.75 -3.41 -8.69
CA GLY A 58 10.40 -4.42 -9.69
C GLY A 58 11.56 -4.83 -10.59
N ASP A 59 11.47 -6.02 -11.15
CA ASP A 59 12.51 -6.53 -12.06
C ASP A 59 12.60 -5.71 -13.36
N SER A 60 11.47 -5.19 -13.85
CA SER A 60 11.42 -4.27 -15.00
C SER A 60 12.18 -2.97 -14.72
N HIS A 61 11.92 -2.33 -13.57
CA HIS A 61 12.61 -1.10 -13.17
C HIS A 61 14.10 -1.34 -12.89
N ARG A 62 14.45 -2.49 -12.31
CA ARG A 62 15.85 -2.89 -12.15
C ARG A 62 16.57 -3.05 -13.47
N TYR A 63 15.92 -3.63 -14.45
CA TYR A 63 16.48 -3.83 -15.79
C TYR A 63 16.66 -2.52 -16.55
N GLN A 64 15.72 -1.58 -16.38
CA GLN A 64 15.71 -0.27 -17.03
C GLN A 64 16.55 0.77 -16.27
N ALA A 65 17.11 0.41 -15.12
CA ALA A 65 17.81 1.33 -14.21
C ALA A 65 16.92 2.49 -13.71
N GLU A 66 15.62 2.27 -13.63
CA GLU A 66 14.65 3.21 -13.05
C GLU A 66 14.59 3.08 -11.53
N PRO A 67 14.28 4.14 -10.78
CA PRO A 67 14.07 4.04 -9.33
C PRO A 67 12.81 3.23 -9.01
N ARG A 68 12.71 2.71 -7.79
CA ARG A 68 11.46 2.20 -7.26
C ARG A 68 10.44 3.35 -7.17
N GLN A 69 9.26 3.14 -7.72
CA GLN A 69 8.20 4.16 -7.81
C GLN A 69 7.16 4.02 -6.68
N ASP A 70 7.08 2.86 -6.09
CA ASP A 70 6.22 2.55 -4.95
C ASP A 70 6.73 3.12 -3.63
N SER A 71 5.82 3.35 -2.70
CA SER A 71 6.11 3.71 -1.31
C SER A 71 5.20 2.99 -0.33
N VAL A 72 5.73 2.79 0.88
CA VAL A 72 4.98 2.28 2.03
C VAL A 72 5.03 3.28 3.17
N CYS A 73 4.03 3.25 4.05
CA CYS A 73 4.03 4.05 5.26
C CYS A 73 3.45 3.24 6.43
N VAL A 74 4.11 3.33 7.57
CA VAL A 74 3.65 2.86 8.86
C VAL A 74 3.80 4.02 9.82
N ALA A 75 2.70 4.64 10.24
CA ALA A 75 2.73 5.82 11.08
C ALA A 75 1.75 5.69 12.24
N ARG A 76 2.14 6.17 13.43
CA ARG A 76 1.24 6.37 14.56
C ARG A 76 0.82 7.85 14.58
N ILE A 77 -0.46 8.09 14.68
CA ILE A 77 -1.07 9.42 14.74
C ILE A 77 -2.01 9.55 15.93
N GLY A 78 -2.41 10.77 16.24
CA GLY A 78 -3.28 11.04 17.39
C GLY A 78 -2.58 10.91 18.73
N SER A 79 -3.36 10.92 19.80
CA SER A 79 -2.87 10.77 21.18
C SER A 79 -3.95 10.25 22.12
N GLY A 80 -3.56 9.53 23.20
CA GLY A 80 -4.50 8.99 24.18
C GLY A 80 -5.51 8.04 23.54
N GLU A 81 -6.80 8.23 23.80
CA GLU A 81 -7.87 7.37 23.29
C GLU A 81 -8.09 7.49 21.76
N SER A 82 -7.52 8.50 21.13
CA SER A 82 -7.59 8.69 19.67
C SER A 82 -6.33 8.24 18.93
N GLU A 83 -5.48 7.43 19.56
CA GLU A 83 -4.30 6.88 18.89
C GLU A 83 -4.70 5.87 17.78
N LEU A 84 -4.11 6.07 16.61
CA LEU A 84 -4.36 5.28 15.41
C LEU A 84 -3.03 4.89 14.76
N LEU A 85 -2.98 3.73 14.09
CA LEU A 85 -2.00 3.46 13.06
C LEU A 85 -2.57 3.83 11.70
N VAL A 86 -1.77 4.49 10.89
CA VAL A 86 -1.98 4.68 9.46
C VAL A 86 -1.00 3.78 8.73
N LEU A 87 -1.55 2.81 8.01
CA LEU A 87 -0.81 1.80 7.27
C LEU A 87 -1.11 2.00 5.80
N GLY A 88 -0.11 2.21 4.95
CA GLY A 88 -0.41 2.57 3.60
C GLY A 88 0.62 2.20 2.55
N VAL A 89 0.14 2.20 1.31
CA VAL A 89 0.95 2.10 0.10
C VAL A 89 0.55 3.20 -0.87
N ALA A 90 1.49 3.60 -1.69
CA ALA A 90 1.28 4.48 -2.82
C ALA A 90 2.10 3.97 -4.00
N ASP A 91 1.46 3.85 -5.16
CA ASP A 91 2.06 3.43 -6.40
C ASP A 91 2.26 4.64 -7.31
N GLY A 92 3.47 4.88 -7.72
CA GLY A 92 3.80 5.97 -8.62
C GLY A 92 3.44 5.63 -10.06
N VAL A 93 2.55 6.39 -10.68
CA VAL A 93 2.12 6.13 -12.07
C VAL A 93 3.32 6.13 -13.02
N GLY A 94 3.62 4.99 -13.65
CA GLY A 94 4.84 4.75 -14.42
C GLY A 94 5.10 5.73 -15.57
N SER A 95 4.08 6.37 -16.13
CA SER A 95 4.22 7.41 -17.15
C SER A 95 4.61 8.79 -16.60
N ALA A 96 4.63 8.96 -15.26
CA ALA A 96 4.95 10.23 -14.61
C ALA A 96 6.41 10.25 -14.16
N PRO A 97 7.26 11.15 -14.66
CA PRO A 97 8.71 11.10 -14.44
C PRO A 97 9.17 11.31 -12.99
N LEU A 98 8.32 11.87 -12.13
CA LEU A 98 8.57 12.08 -10.71
C LEU A 98 7.57 11.30 -9.82
N SER A 99 7.01 10.21 -10.34
CA SER A 99 6.04 9.37 -9.62
C SER A 99 6.60 8.83 -8.31
N HIS A 100 7.86 8.43 -8.29
CA HIS A 100 8.58 7.99 -7.08
C HIS A 100 8.65 9.06 -5.99
N VAL A 101 8.75 10.34 -6.36
CA VAL A 101 8.66 11.46 -5.40
C VAL A 101 7.21 11.64 -4.97
N GLY A 102 6.28 11.55 -5.92
CA GLY A 102 4.85 11.64 -5.67
C GLY A 102 4.36 10.62 -4.65
N SER A 103 4.71 9.35 -4.82
CA SER A 103 4.29 8.27 -3.91
C SER A 103 4.86 8.44 -2.50
N GLN A 104 6.15 8.80 -2.36
CA GLN A 104 6.77 9.05 -1.06
C GLN A 104 6.10 10.23 -0.34
N LYS A 105 5.89 11.32 -1.05
CA LYS A 105 5.22 12.51 -0.50
C LYS A 105 3.78 12.23 -0.14
N ALA A 106 3.03 11.50 -0.98
CA ALA A 106 1.63 11.16 -0.71
C ALA A 106 1.46 10.39 0.61
N CYS A 107 2.31 9.40 0.87
CA CYS A 107 2.31 8.65 2.13
C CYS A 107 2.55 9.56 3.34
N ALA A 108 3.60 10.39 3.30
CA ALA A 108 3.94 11.27 4.42
C ALA A 108 2.88 12.36 4.65
N LEU A 109 2.40 12.98 3.58
CA LEU A 109 1.39 14.02 3.65
C LEU A 109 0.04 13.48 4.12
N ALA A 110 -0.32 12.27 3.73
CA ALA A 110 -1.55 11.62 4.17
C ALA A 110 -1.54 11.32 5.67
N ALA A 111 -0.44 10.79 6.21
CA ALA A 111 -0.30 10.60 7.65
C ALA A 111 -0.47 11.92 8.41
N GLY A 112 0.18 13.00 7.95
CA GLY A 112 0.04 14.33 8.56
C GLY A 112 -1.36 14.94 8.42
N ALA A 113 -2.06 14.72 7.30
CA ALA A 113 -3.44 15.19 7.12
C ALA A 113 -4.41 14.46 8.05
N LEU A 114 -4.24 13.14 8.21
CA LEU A 114 -5.07 12.33 9.10
C LEU A 114 -4.79 12.61 10.58
N ASP A 115 -3.53 12.93 10.94
CA ASP A 115 -3.17 13.29 12.32
C ASP A 115 -3.95 14.52 12.81
N ARG A 116 -4.14 15.52 11.96
CA ARG A 116 -4.90 16.74 12.30
C ARG A 116 -6.37 16.49 12.63
N VAL A 117 -6.91 15.36 12.19
CA VAL A 117 -8.30 14.96 12.42
C VAL A 117 -8.39 13.62 13.18
N ALA A 118 -7.33 13.21 13.88
CA ALA A 118 -7.23 11.89 14.51
C ALA A 118 -8.38 11.60 15.49
N GLY A 119 -8.79 12.58 16.31
CA GLY A 119 -9.92 12.41 17.23
C GLY A 119 -11.25 12.07 16.53
N PRO A 120 -11.76 12.93 15.65
CA PRO A 120 -12.96 12.61 14.86
C PRO A 120 -12.82 11.36 14.02
N LEU A 121 -11.61 11.07 13.50
CA LEU A 121 -11.35 9.89 12.71
C LEU A 121 -11.44 8.59 13.54
N ALA A 122 -10.87 8.58 14.74
CA ALA A 122 -10.96 7.47 15.67
C ALA A 122 -12.42 7.19 16.07
N ALA A 123 -13.18 8.25 16.40
CA ALA A 123 -14.59 8.14 16.73
C ALA A 123 -15.41 7.57 15.57
N ALA A 124 -15.24 8.09 14.35
CA ALA A 124 -15.98 7.60 13.18
C ALA A 124 -15.70 6.10 12.90
N VAL A 125 -14.46 5.65 13.06
CA VAL A 125 -14.11 4.23 12.89
C VAL A 125 -14.72 3.39 14.03
N ALA A 126 -14.58 3.82 15.29
CA ALA A 126 -15.07 3.08 16.45
C ALA A 126 -16.60 2.92 16.43
N GLU A 127 -17.32 3.96 16.02
CA GLU A 127 -18.79 4.00 15.93
C GLU A 127 -19.33 3.39 14.63
N SER A 128 -18.44 2.95 13.72
CA SER A 128 -18.79 2.47 12.38
C SER A 128 -19.57 3.52 11.55
N ASP A 129 -19.24 4.79 11.76
CA ASP A 129 -19.82 5.92 11.00
C ASP A 129 -19.13 6.06 9.63
N LEU A 130 -19.60 5.32 8.63
CA LEU A 130 -19.07 5.39 7.28
C LEU A 130 -19.23 6.79 6.63
N PRO A 131 -20.37 7.51 6.77
CA PRO A 131 -20.47 8.89 6.28
C PRO A 131 -19.43 9.83 6.89
N GLY A 132 -19.24 9.81 8.21
CA GLY A 132 -18.25 10.62 8.91
C GLY A 132 -16.82 10.26 8.48
N PHE A 133 -16.49 8.97 8.42
CA PHE A 133 -15.21 8.50 7.93
C PHE A 133 -14.96 8.95 6.48
N THR A 134 -15.95 8.84 5.60
CA THR A 134 -15.85 9.28 4.20
C THR A 134 -15.58 10.78 4.08
N ALA A 135 -16.24 11.59 4.87
CA ALA A 135 -16.04 13.05 4.88
C ALA A 135 -14.60 13.41 5.28
N LEU A 136 -14.07 12.77 6.34
CA LEU A 136 -12.70 12.96 6.80
C LEU A 136 -11.66 12.45 5.78
N ALA A 137 -11.93 11.32 5.15
CA ALA A 137 -11.09 10.77 4.08
C ALA A 137 -10.99 11.74 2.89
N ARG A 138 -12.11 12.32 2.45
CA ARG A 138 -12.16 13.33 1.38
C ARG A 138 -11.38 14.59 1.76
N GLN A 139 -11.54 15.07 2.98
CA GLN A 139 -10.81 16.23 3.48
C GLN A 139 -9.29 15.97 3.43
N ALA A 140 -8.83 14.86 3.98
CA ALA A 140 -7.42 14.49 4.00
C ALA A 140 -6.85 14.34 2.57
N THR A 141 -7.58 13.65 1.69
CA THR A 141 -7.13 13.44 0.29
C THR A 141 -7.06 14.76 -0.49
N ALA A 142 -8.03 15.67 -0.29
CA ALA A 142 -8.01 17.00 -0.92
C ALA A 142 -6.82 17.84 -0.45
N GLU A 143 -6.45 17.73 0.81
CA GLU A 143 -5.26 18.37 1.37
C GLU A 143 -3.97 17.80 0.78
N VAL A 144 -3.83 16.46 0.75
CA VAL A 144 -2.69 15.79 0.11
C VAL A 144 -2.53 16.23 -1.34
N ALA A 145 -3.63 16.26 -2.11
CA ALA A 145 -3.61 16.71 -3.50
C ALA A 145 -3.16 18.18 -3.63
N THR A 146 -3.51 19.03 -2.69
CA THR A 146 -3.08 20.43 -2.68
C THR A 146 -1.59 20.56 -2.38
N LEU A 147 -1.12 19.84 -1.36
CA LEU A 147 0.29 19.85 -0.98
C LEU A 147 1.19 19.25 -2.06
N LEU A 148 0.75 18.17 -2.73
CA LEU A 148 1.49 17.61 -3.87
C LEU A 148 1.60 18.59 -5.04
N ARG A 149 0.57 19.42 -5.30
CA ARG A 149 0.68 20.49 -6.31
C ARG A 149 1.70 21.54 -5.92
N HIS A 150 1.71 21.97 -4.66
CA HIS A 150 2.73 22.90 -4.18
C HIS A 150 4.14 22.31 -4.27
N GLU A 151 4.31 21.02 -3.98
CA GLU A 151 5.59 20.36 -4.19
C GLU A 151 5.99 20.38 -5.67
N ALA A 152 5.09 20.06 -6.58
CA ALA A 152 5.36 20.14 -8.02
C ALA A 152 5.79 21.55 -8.45
N GLU A 153 5.11 22.59 -7.96
CA GLU A 153 5.48 23.99 -8.21
C GLU A 153 6.90 24.32 -7.71
N ARG A 154 7.27 23.82 -6.52
CA ARG A 154 8.63 23.99 -5.97
C ARG A 154 9.71 23.36 -6.84
N TYR A 155 9.42 22.26 -7.53
CA TYR A 155 10.31 21.64 -8.50
C TYR A 155 10.23 22.29 -9.90
N GLY A 156 9.36 23.27 -10.11
CA GLY A 156 9.09 23.86 -11.44
C GLY A 156 8.49 22.84 -12.41
N ARG A 157 7.67 21.92 -11.91
CA ARG A 157 7.09 20.81 -12.63
C ARG A 157 5.55 20.88 -12.66
N ARG A 158 4.96 20.13 -13.59
CA ARG A 158 3.50 19.96 -13.64
C ARG A 158 3.05 18.97 -12.56
N PRO A 159 1.91 19.21 -11.90
CA PRO A 159 1.37 18.29 -10.89
C PRO A 159 1.23 16.84 -11.39
N SER A 160 0.86 16.65 -12.66
CA SER A 160 0.73 15.33 -13.27
C SER A 160 2.04 14.52 -13.34
N GLU A 161 3.20 15.17 -13.22
CA GLU A 161 4.49 14.48 -13.17
C GLU A 161 4.75 13.78 -11.83
N PHE A 162 3.95 14.08 -10.80
CA PHE A 162 3.96 13.45 -9.47
C PHE A 162 2.80 12.47 -9.27
N ALA A 163 2.20 11.99 -10.37
CA ALA A 163 1.01 11.16 -10.29
C ALA A 163 1.28 9.87 -9.50
N THR A 164 0.38 9.58 -8.55
CA THR A 164 0.47 8.42 -7.67
C THR A 164 -0.90 7.98 -7.18
N THR A 165 -1.07 6.69 -6.94
CA THR A 165 -2.20 6.15 -6.19
C THR A 165 -2.01 6.38 -4.70
N LEU A 166 -3.01 6.06 -3.89
CA LEU A 166 -2.93 6.05 -2.43
C LEU A 166 -3.93 5.06 -1.84
N ARG A 167 -3.45 4.18 -0.98
CA ARG A 167 -4.30 3.22 -0.27
C ARG A 167 -3.88 3.17 1.19
N LEU A 168 -4.79 3.49 2.09
CA LEU A 168 -4.53 3.59 3.52
C LEU A 168 -5.51 2.78 4.34
N LEU A 169 -4.99 2.07 5.33
CA LEU A 169 -5.75 1.44 6.41
C LEU A 169 -5.56 2.26 7.68
N VAL A 170 -6.65 2.69 8.28
CA VAL A 170 -6.70 3.40 9.56
C VAL A 170 -7.12 2.41 10.64
N VAL A 171 -6.25 2.22 11.63
CA VAL A 171 -6.38 1.16 12.64
C VAL A 171 -6.38 1.79 14.02
N PRO A 172 -7.53 1.83 14.73
CA PRO A 172 -7.55 2.23 16.14
C PRO A 172 -6.65 1.33 16.99
N LEU A 173 -5.91 1.95 17.91
CA LEU A 173 -5.08 1.23 18.88
C LEU A 173 -5.87 0.78 20.12
N ASP A 174 -7.11 1.26 20.28
CA ASP A 174 -8.02 0.72 21.28
C ASP A 174 -8.30 -0.76 20.97
N PRO A 175 -7.97 -1.70 21.88
CA PRO A 175 -8.12 -3.13 21.65
C PRO A 175 -9.58 -3.59 21.53
N GLU A 176 -10.54 -2.80 22.03
CA GLU A 176 -11.97 -3.09 21.93
C GLU A 176 -12.53 -2.75 20.55
N VAL A 177 -11.88 -1.89 19.79
CA VAL A 177 -12.33 -1.50 18.46
C VAL A 177 -11.81 -2.49 17.42
N ARG A 178 -12.73 -3.23 16.79
CA ARG A 178 -12.43 -4.23 15.75
C ARG A 178 -12.90 -3.79 14.35
N VAL A 179 -13.03 -2.49 14.16
CA VAL A 179 -13.32 -1.89 12.86
C VAL A 179 -12.06 -1.18 12.35
N ARG A 180 -11.79 -1.30 11.06
CA ARG A 180 -10.67 -0.67 10.37
C ARG A 180 -11.21 0.21 9.25
N GLY A 181 -10.73 1.43 9.15
CA GLY A 181 -11.08 2.34 8.06
C GLY A 181 -10.16 2.10 6.86
N LEU A 182 -10.73 1.90 5.68
CA LEU A 182 -10.00 1.80 4.42
C LEU A 182 -10.31 3.02 3.55
N LEU A 183 -9.26 3.69 3.08
CA LEU A 183 -9.32 4.77 2.11
C LEU A 183 -8.51 4.35 0.89
N THR A 184 -9.11 4.44 -0.30
CA THR A 184 -8.44 4.07 -1.55
C THR A 184 -8.61 5.12 -2.62
N LEU A 185 -7.57 5.40 -3.36
CA LEU A 185 -7.55 6.25 -4.54
C LEU A 185 -6.62 5.63 -5.58
N GLY A 186 -7.17 5.23 -6.71
CA GLY A 186 -6.44 4.50 -7.74
C GLY A 186 -6.49 2.99 -7.56
N ASP A 187 -5.69 2.29 -8.35
CA ASP A 187 -5.55 0.84 -8.35
C ASP A 187 -4.74 0.29 -7.17
N GLY A 188 -4.36 -0.97 -7.25
CA GLY A 188 -3.80 -1.73 -6.15
C GLY A 188 -4.85 -2.62 -5.47
N GLY A 189 -4.51 -3.23 -4.35
CA GLY A 189 -5.37 -4.21 -3.70
C GLY A 189 -5.51 -4.06 -2.20
N THR A 190 -6.66 -4.50 -1.71
CA THR A 190 -6.87 -4.81 -0.30
C THR A 190 -7.37 -6.24 -0.20
N ALA A 191 -6.75 -7.03 0.63
CA ALA A 191 -7.12 -8.42 0.81
C ALA A 191 -7.24 -8.78 2.29
N LEU A 192 -8.12 -9.71 2.58
CA LEU A 192 -8.29 -10.32 3.90
C LEU A 192 -7.99 -11.82 3.81
N LEU A 193 -7.01 -12.26 4.59
CA LEU A 193 -6.81 -13.68 4.84
C LEU A 193 -7.56 -14.06 6.13
N ARG A 194 -8.54 -14.90 5.98
CA ARG A 194 -9.38 -15.40 7.07
C ARG A 194 -9.53 -16.93 6.93
N GLU A 195 -9.17 -17.64 7.98
CA GLU A 195 -9.27 -19.12 7.98
C GLU A 195 -8.57 -19.78 6.78
N GLY A 196 -7.39 -19.23 6.39
CA GLY A 196 -6.59 -19.73 5.28
C GLY A 196 -7.12 -19.41 3.88
N ARG A 197 -8.14 -18.56 3.76
CA ARG A 197 -8.74 -18.14 2.48
C ARG A 197 -8.59 -16.64 2.26
N TRP A 198 -8.22 -16.28 1.05
CA TRP A 198 -8.16 -14.89 0.62
C TRP A 198 -9.54 -14.40 0.17
N ASP A 199 -9.93 -13.23 0.67
CA ASP A 199 -10.90 -12.34 0.06
C ASP A 199 -10.10 -11.16 -0.53
N THR A 200 -10.03 -11.06 -1.84
CA THR A 200 -9.27 -10.03 -2.58
C THR A 200 -10.17 -8.92 -3.14
N ALA A 201 -11.47 -8.96 -2.86
CA ALA A 201 -12.44 -7.99 -3.37
C ALA A 201 -12.73 -6.83 -2.39
N LEU A 202 -12.03 -6.77 -1.25
CA LEU A 202 -12.26 -5.73 -0.25
C LEU A 202 -11.98 -4.33 -0.81
N GLY A 203 -12.99 -3.47 -0.75
CA GLY A 203 -12.90 -2.09 -1.23
C GLY A 203 -12.88 -1.95 -2.75
N ALA A 204 -13.19 -3.00 -3.50
CA ALA A 204 -13.52 -2.88 -4.91
C ALA A 204 -14.86 -2.15 -5.05
N THR A 205 -14.90 -1.10 -5.86
CA THR A 205 -16.18 -0.51 -6.28
C THR A 205 -16.84 -1.47 -7.25
N GLU A 206 -18.14 -1.77 -7.03
CA GLU A 206 -18.94 -2.39 -8.10
C GLU A 206 -18.91 -1.42 -9.29
N GLU A 207 -18.35 -1.85 -10.42
CA GLU A 207 -18.41 -1.09 -11.64
C GLU A 207 -19.90 -0.93 -12.02
N GLY A 208 -20.38 0.31 -11.93
CA GLY A 208 -21.75 0.64 -12.31
C GLY A 208 -21.94 0.37 -13.81
N ASP A 209 -22.92 -0.47 -14.11
CA ASP A 209 -23.32 -0.85 -15.47
C ASP A 209 -23.60 0.42 -16.31
N GLY A 210 -22.73 0.73 -17.30
CA GLY A 210 -23.00 1.73 -18.33
C GLY A 210 -22.18 3.02 -18.36
N ALA A 211 -21.15 3.20 -17.53
CA ALA A 211 -20.25 4.35 -17.64
C ALA A 211 -19.19 4.12 -18.73
N VAL A 212 -18.87 5.18 -19.48
CA VAL A 212 -17.69 5.19 -20.38
C VAL A 212 -16.46 4.84 -19.54
N ILE A 213 -15.82 3.72 -19.82
CA ILE A 213 -14.62 3.26 -19.13
C ILE A 213 -13.50 4.27 -19.42
N ASP A 214 -13.23 5.16 -18.47
CA ASP A 214 -11.98 5.91 -18.48
C ASP A 214 -10.88 4.92 -18.04
N THR A 215 -10.05 4.50 -18.99
CA THR A 215 -8.96 3.54 -18.74
C THR A 215 -7.78 4.17 -17.98
N ARG A 216 -7.89 5.43 -17.55
CA ARG A 216 -6.86 6.08 -16.76
C ARG A 216 -7.03 5.74 -15.31
N THR A 217 -5.98 5.24 -14.67
CA THR A 217 -5.93 5.07 -13.22
C THR A 217 -6.20 6.40 -12.51
N PRO A 218 -7.25 6.49 -11.67
CA PRO A 218 -7.45 7.67 -10.84
C PRO A 218 -6.23 7.90 -9.95
N ALA A 219 -5.58 9.06 -10.07
CA ALA A 219 -4.33 9.33 -9.36
C ALA A 219 -4.29 10.74 -8.77
N LEU A 220 -3.65 10.87 -7.61
CA LEU A 220 -3.23 12.14 -7.04
C LEU A 220 -2.20 12.81 -7.96
N PRO A 221 -2.10 14.12 -8.01
CA PRO A 221 -2.97 15.10 -7.35
C PRO A 221 -4.17 15.52 -8.20
N THR A 222 -4.45 14.84 -9.29
CA THR A 222 -5.55 15.18 -10.22
C THR A 222 -6.89 14.73 -9.66
N THR A 223 -7.00 13.46 -9.28
CA THR A 223 -8.17 12.88 -8.62
C THR A 223 -8.07 13.10 -7.11
N ARG A 224 -9.19 13.43 -6.46
CA ARG A 224 -9.25 13.78 -5.02
C ARG A 224 -10.34 13.04 -4.28
N GLU A 225 -11.17 12.30 -4.99
CA GLU A 225 -12.30 11.57 -4.41
C GLU A 225 -11.86 10.14 -4.08
N PRO A 226 -11.58 9.83 -2.80
CA PRO A 226 -11.26 8.48 -2.39
C PRO A 226 -12.54 7.65 -2.26
N VAL A 227 -12.39 6.34 -2.40
CA VAL A 227 -13.39 5.39 -1.92
C VAL A 227 -13.06 5.09 -0.46
N ALA A 228 -14.07 5.17 0.41
CA ALA A 228 -13.96 4.89 1.83
C ALA A 228 -14.82 3.68 2.20
N THR A 229 -14.28 2.79 3.02
CA THR A 229 -14.94 1.57 3.47
C THR A 229 -14.57 1.29 4.92
N LEU A 230 -15.48 0.69 5.69
CA LEU A 230 -15.21 0.17 7.03
C LEU A 230 -15.19 -1.35 7.00
N ILE A 231 -14.15 -1.95 7.56
CA ILE A 231 -13.90 -3.39 7.56
C ILE A 231 -13.97 -3.89 9.00
N SER A 232 -14.92 -4.79 9.29
CA SER A 232 -14.97 -5.47 10.57
C SER A 232 -13.99 -6.64 10.60
N THR A 233 -13.10 -6.62 11.59
CA THR A 233 -12.08 -7.64 11.80
C THR A 233 -12.34 -8.47 13.03
N ARG A 234 -11.66 -9.61 13.12
CA ARG A 234 -11.67 -10.52 14.28
C ARG A 234 -10.25 -11.07 14.53
N PRO A 235 -10.00 -11.58 15.75
CA PRO A 235 -8.72 -12.24 16.02
C PRO A 235 -8.43 -13.37 15.00
N GLY A 236 -7.19 -13.40 14.51
CA GLY A 236 -6.76 -14.33 13.48
C GLY A 236 -6.94 -13.83 12.04
N ASP A 237 -7.50 -12.65 11.82
CA ASP A 237 -7.53 -12.04 10.51
C ASP A 237 -6.15 -11.47 10.13
N VAL A 238 -5.85 -11.48 8.84
CA VAL A 238 -4.68 -10.80 8.28
C VAL A 238 -5.14 -9.88 7.17
N LEU A 239 -5.00 -8.58 7.38
CA LEU A 239 -5.35 -7.56 6.40
C LEU A 239 -4.10 -7.13 5.60
N VAL A 240 -4.25 -7.04 4.30
CA VAL A 240 -3.20 -6.61 3.38
C VAL A 240 -3.66 -5.38 2.61
N VAL A 241 -2.88 -4.33 2.60
CA VAL A 241 -2.96 -3.24 1.61
C VAL A 241 -1.71 -3.28 0.76
N CYS A 242 -1.86 -3.25 -0.56
CA CYS A 242 -0.73 -3.43 -1.47
C CYS A 242 -0.93 -2.70 -2.82
N THR A 243 0.19 -2.49 -3.51
CA THR A 243 0.19 -2.03 -4.90
C THR A 243 -0.17 -3.17 -5.85
N ASP A 244 -0.38 -2.86 -7.12
CA ASP A 244 -0.82 -3.84 -8.13
C ASP A 244 0.25 -4.91 -8.42
N GLY A 245 1.54 -4.60 -8.23
CA GLY A 245 2.63 -5.59 -8.32
C GLY A 245 2.49 -6.76 -7.34
N LEU A 246 1.64 -6.64 -6.29
CA LEU A 246 1.24 -7.75 -5.44
C LEU A 246 -0.22 -8.15 -5.63
N SER A 247 -1.16 -7.20 -5.71
CA SER A 247 -2.59 -7.56 -5.78
C SER A 247 -2.92 -8.36 -7.04
N THR A 248 -2.30 -8.04 -8.16
CA THR A 248 -2.52 -8.74 -9.42
C THR A 248 -2.08 -10.21 -9.36
N PRO A 249 -0.84 -10.57 -8.95
CA PRO A 249 -0.49 -11.96 -8.79
C PRO A 249 -1.23 -12.67 -7.66
N LEU A 250 -1.59 -11.98 -6.57
CA LEU A 250 -2.38 -12.56 -5.48
C LEU A 250 -3.76 -13.00 -5.94
N ALA A 251 -4.41 -12.22 -6.81
CA ALA A 251 -5.73 -12.54 -7.37
C ALA A 251 -5.64 -13.51 -8.56
N GLY A 252 -4.59 -13.39 -9.39
CA GLY A 252 -4.47 -14.10 -10.68
C GLY A 252 -3.66 -15.39 -10.66
N ASP A 253 -2.84 -15.63 -9.63
CA ASP A 253 -1.97 -16.81 -9.53
C ASP A 253 -2.23 -17.59 -8.25
N GLN A 254 -2.78 -18.81 -8.40
CA GLN A 254 -3.16 -19.64 -7.26
C GLN A 254 -1.96 -20.11 -6.41
N ASP A 255 -0.77 -20.25 -7.01
CA ASP A 255 0.41 -20.70 -6.28
C ASP A 255 0.93 -19.57 -5.40
N THR A 256 0.93 -18.33 -5.90
CA THR A 256 1.21 -17.13 -5.10
C THR A 256 0.22 -16.99 -3.95
N ALA A 257 -1.08 -17.10 -4.22
CA ALA A 257 -2.11 -17.00 -3.18
C ALA A 257 -1.93 -18.07 -2.08
N ARG A 258 -1.69 -19.33 -2.47
CA ARG A 258 -1.44 -20.44 -1.53
C ARG A 258 -0.15 -20.26 -0.74
N PHE A 259 0.92 -19.80 -1.41
CA PHE A 259 2.20 -19.54 -0.77
C PHE A 259 2.04 -18.47 0.32
N LEU A 260 1.46 -17.32 -0.02
CA LEU A 260 1.29 -16.22 0.91
C LEU A 260 0.29 -16.55 2.03
N ALA A 261 -0.78 -17.30 1.76
CA ALA A 261 -1.70 -17.76 2.81
C ALA A 261 -1.01 -18.61 3.88
N ARG A 262 -0.03 -19.42 3.50
CA ARG A 262 0.78 -20.21 4.45
C ARG A 262 1.86 -19.38 5.14
N ALA A 263 2.52 -18.50 4.38
CA ALA A 263 3.63 -17.70 4.86
C ALA A 263 3.17 -16.62 5.85
N TRP A 264 1.97 -16.09 5.64
CA TRP A 264 1.37 -15.02 6.46
C TRP A 264 0.25 -15.53 7.37
N SER A 265 0.25 -16.81 7.67
CA SER A 265 -0.76 -17.35 8.57
C SER A 265 -0.67 -16.69 9.96
N PRO A 266 -1.82 -16.49 10.66
CA PRO A 266 -1.82 -15.82 11.96
C PRO A 266 -1.08 -16.61 13.06
N GLU A 267 -0.91 -17.93 12.86
CA GLU A 267 -0.19 -18.79 13.79
C GLU A 267 1.34 -18.60 13.71
N ARG A 268 1.82 -18.02 12.59
CA ARG A 268 3.25 -17.83 12.34
C ARG A 268 3.52 -16.49 11.66
N VAL A 269 3.37 -15.41 12.43
CA VAL A 269 3.70 -14.07 11.94
C VAL A 269 5.18 -13.99 11.57
N PRO A 270 5.56 -13.63 10.33
CA PRO A 270 6.95 -13.59 9.92
C PRO A 270 7.71 -12.44 10.60
N GLY A 271 9.00 -12.66 10.82
CA GLY A 271 9.92 -11.56 11.12
C GLY A 271 10.10 -10.63 9.91
N PRO A 272 10.66 -9.42 10.11
CA PRO A 272 10.83 -8.47 9.00
C PRO A 272 11.63 -9.01 7.81
N ALA A 273 12.68 -9.79 8.08
CA ALA A 273 13.51 -10.39 7.04
C ALA A 273 12.77 -11.49 6.27
N ASP A 274 12.02 -12.35 6.99
CA ASP A 274 11.20 -13.40 6.36
C ASP A 274 10.07 -12.79 5.53
N PHE A 275 9.43 -11.72 6.04
CA PHE A 275 8.39 -11.00 5.32
C PHE A 275 8.91 -10.42 4.01
N LEU A 276 10.06 -9.75 4.06
CA LEU A 276 10.73 -9.23 2.86
C LEU A 276 11.04 -10.34 1.87
N TRP A 277 11.60 -11.46 2.34
CA TRP A 277 11.88 -12.62 1.51
C TRP A 277 10.62 -13.15 0.82
N GLN A 278 9.52 -13.28 1.57
CA GLN A 278 8.25 -13.76 1.05
C GLN A 278 7.64 -12.81 0.02
N LEU A 279 7.78 -11.49 0.22
CA LEU A 279 7.29 -10.48 -0.71
C LEU A 279 8.06 -10.52 -2.05
N GLN A 280 9.31 -10.94 -2.04
CA GLN A 280 10.15 -11.05 -3.23
C GLN A 280 9.86 -12.32 -4.07
N TYR A 281 8.84 -13.11 -3.73
CA TYR A 281 8.45 -14.28 -4.51
C TYR A 281 8.12 -13.86 -5.96
N ARG A 282 8.98 -14.29 -6.89
CA ARG A 282 8.89 -13.87 -8.28
C ARG A 282 7.92 -14.77 -9.03
N VAL A 283 7.01 -14.16 -9.75
CA VAL A 283 5.99 -14.83 -10.55
C VAL A 283 6.11 -14.32 -11.98
N LYS A 284 6.01 -15.22 -12.93
CA LYS A 284 6.10 -14.91 -14.36
C LYS A 284 5.30 -13.64 -14.74
N SER A 285 5.88 -12.75 -15.49
CA SER A 285 5.30 -11.51 -16.03
C SER A 285 4.75 -10.49 -15.01
N TYR A 286 4.90 -10.73 -13.72
CA TYR A 286 4.58 -9.76 -12.67
C TYR A 286 5.89 -9.17 -12.16
N ASP A 287 6.40 -8.19 -12.92
CA ASP A 287 7.77 -7.66 -12.79
C ASP A 287 7.81 -6.19 -12.35
N ASP A 288 6.66 -5.64 -11.94
CA ASP A 288 6.52 -4.32 -11.37
C ASP A 288 7.00 -4.22 -9.91
N ASP A 289 7.14 -3.00 -9.41
CA ASP A 289 7.40 -2.74 -8.00
C ASP A 289 6.37 -3.46 -7.13
N ARG A 290 6.82 -3.99 -6.01
CA ARG A 290 5.93 -4.76 -5.14
C ARG A 290 5.97 -4.22 -3.73
N SER A 291 4.84 -3.66 -3.31
CA SER A 291 4.72 -3.06 -1.99
C SER A 291 3.50 -3.57 -1.24
N ALA A 292 3.70 -3.86 0.03
CA ALA A 292 2.61 -4.28 0.90
C ALA A 292 2.83 -3.81 2.34
N VAL A 293 1.72 -3.48 3.00
CA VAL A 293 1.63 -3.40 4.45
C VAL A 293 0.60 -4.42 4.91
N VAL A 294 1.01 -5.26 5.83
CA VAL A 294 0.20 -6.37 6.35
C VAL A 294 -0.01 -6.19 7.84
N LEU A 295 -1.25 -6.29 8.27
CA LEU A 295 -1.70 -6.23 9.66
C LEU A 295 -2.22 -7.60 10.10
N TRP A 296 -1.62 -8.17 11.13
CA TRP A 296 -2.12 -9.35 11.83
C TRP A 296 -2.93 -8.93 13.05
N GLU A 297 -4.18 -9.39 13.11
CA GLU A 297 -5.09 -9.20 14.22
C GLU A 297 -4.89 -10.34 15.24
N GLY A 298 -4.11 -10.10 16.27
CA GLY A 298 -3.92 -11.09 17.34
C GLY A 298 -5.14 -11.21 18.27
N PRO A 299 -5.14 -12.20 19.17
CA PRO A 299 -6.15 -12.30 20.23
C PRO A 299 -6.08 -11.08 21.15
N ALA A 300 -7.22 -10.66 21.69
CA ALA A 300 -7.24 -9.69 22.78
C ALA A 300 -6.45 -10.28 23.95
N ARG A 301 -5.52 -9.51 24.47
CA ARG A 301 -4.70 -9.91 25.66
C ARG A 301 -5.32 -9.39 26.93
#